data_e393e23ad860b420bdb60198ad6387bd
#
_entry.id   e393e23ad860b420bdb60198ad6387bd
#
_cell.length_a   1.000
_cell.length_b   1.000
_cell.length_c   1.000
_cell.angle_alpha   90.00
_cell.angle_beta   90.00
_cell.angle_gamma   90.00
#
_symmetry.space_group_name_H-M   'P 1'
#
loop_
_entity.id
_entity.type
_entity.pdbx_description
1 polymer ?
#
loop_
_entity_poly.entity_id
_entity_poly.type
_entity_poly.pdbx_seq_one_letter_code
_entity_poly.pdbx_strand_id
1 'polypeptide(L)'
;MNIQTTSTIWDLFIAIIGPLIGALVGVYLGFQGDNRHRKELDDKKRLFFKVLLLHEIDESIELLKPKESTLIPLVIPVSAWDSLVNSGAMALFAHDQSIQMSDTYSQILRYNYIAERVIEDIKKFIICNTISLEESPLYPTFKDDLDKTKAKILLKFGELREQLETIGNHGELIMEN
;
A
#
# COMPACT_ATOMS: atom_id res chain seq x y z
N MET A 1 17.31 -19.81 72.47
CA MET A 1 18.34 -19.38 71.50
C MET A 1 17.93 -19.81 70.10
N ASN A 2 16.92 -19.19 69.45
CA ASN A 2 16.48 -19.56 68.08
C ASN A 2 15.70 -18.48 67.32
N ILE A 3 15.74 -17.21 67.73
CA ILE A 3 14.95 -16.16 67.06
C ILE A 3 15.78 -15.36 66.02
N GLN A 4 17.09 -15.37 66.13
CA GLN A 4 17.96 -14.60 65.20
C GLN A 4 18.22 -15.26 63.85
N THR A 5 18.11 -16.55 63.73
CA THR A 5 18.36 -17.28 62.45
C THR A 5 17.22 -17.17 61.46
N THR A 6 15.98 -17.02 61.92
CA THR A 6 14.83 -16.87 61.01
C THR A 6 14.76 -15.52 60.32
N SER A 7 15.16 -14.41 60.99
CA SER A 7 15.20 -13.08 60.36
C SER A 7 16.22 -13.02 59.21
N THR A 8 17.37 -13.63 59.40
CA THR A 8 18.46 -13.63 58.39
C THR A 8 18.09 -14.35 57.08
N ILE A 9 17.32 -15.43 57.20
CA ILE A 9 16.85 -16.20 56.01
C ILE A 9 15.78 -15.41 55.23
N TRP A 10 14.86 -14.73 55.92
CA TRP A 10 13.86 -13.87 55.30
C TRP A 10 14.49 -12.65 54.62
N ASP A 11 15.47 -12.02 55.24
CA ASP A 11 16.19 -10.89 54.70
C ASP A 11 16.98 -11.28 53.43
N LEU A 12 17.60 -12.47 53.45
CA LEU A 12 18.31 -13.00 52.29
C LEU A 12 17.32 -13.36 51.14
N PHE A 13 16.17 -13.91 51.48
CA PHE A 13 15.12 -14.23 50.53
C PHE A 13 14.55 -12.99 49.85
N ILE A 14 14.26 -11.93 50.57
CA ILE A 14 13.80 -10.64 50.04
C ILE A 14 14.88 -9.97 49.22
N ALA A 15 16.15 -10.05 49.61
CA ALA A 15 17.26 -9.45 48.90
C ALA A 15 17.52 -10.10 47.53
N ILE A 16 17.19 -11.39 47.35
CA ILE A 16 17.35 -12.11 46.09
C ILE A 16 16.09 -12.03 45.22
N ILE A 17 14.92 -12.24 45.81
CA ILE A 17 13.65 -12.30 45.09
C ILE A 17 13.16 -10.93 44.68
N GLY A 18 13.38 -9.89 45.47
CA GLY A 18 12.96 -8.54 45.15
C GLY A 18 13.55 -8.03 43.82
N PRO A 19 14.89 -8.05 43.61
CA PRO A 19 15.49 -7.68 42.36
C PRO A 19 15.06 -8.54 41.18
N LEU A 20 14.84 -9.84 41.38
CA LEU A 20 14.44 -10.78 40.35
C LEU A 20 13.00 -10.50 39.86
N ILE A 21 12.08 -10.25 40.79
CA ILE A 21 10.71 -9.82 40.43
C ILE A 21 10.74 -8.44 39.76
N GLY A 22 11.52 -7.49 40.27
CA GLY A 22 11.68 -6.18 39.68
C GLY A 22 12.21 -6.23 38.24
N ALA A 23 13.21 -7.09 37.97
CA ALA A 23 13.73 -7.30 36.65
C ALA A 23 12.68 -7.94 35.69
N LEU A 24 11.94 -8.96 36.13
CA LEU A 24 10.87 -9.58 35.35
C LEU A 24 9.74 -8.59 35.02
N VAL A 25 9.30 -7.81 36.00
CA VAL A 25 8.29 -6.77 35.78
C VAL A 25 8.81 -5.67 34.83
N GLY A 26 10.06 -5.25 34.99
CA GLY A 26 10.68 -4.27 34.11
C GLY A 26 10.78 -4.75 32.65
N VAL A 27 11.19 -5.99 32.45
CA VAL A 27 11.24 -6.62 31.10
C VAL A 27 9.83 -6.73 30.52
N TYR A 28 8.83 -7.16 31.31
CA TYR A 28 7.46 -7.29 30.86
C TYR A 28 6.85 -5.95 30.44
N LEU A 29 7.02 -4.91 31.27
CA LEU A 29 6.54 -3.55 30.98
C LEU A 29 7.27 -2.94 29.77
N GLY A 30 8.59 -3.17 29.66
CA GLY A 30 9.37 -2.75 28.49
C GLY A 30 8.87 -3.38 27.21
N PHE A 31 8.60 -4.70 27.22
CA PHE A 31 8.06 -5.44 26.07
C PHE A 31 6.66 -4.95 25.69
N GLN A 32 5.81 -4.63 26.66
CA GLN A 32 4.47 -4.12 26.43
C GLN A 32 4.50 -2.70 25.85
N GLY A 33 5.43 -1.86 26.32
CA GLY A 33 5.64 -0.51 25.78
C GLY A 33 6.13 -0.53 24.32
N ASP A 34 7.12 -1.38 24.03
CA ASP A 34 7.67 -1.54 22.67
C ASP A 34 6.60 -2.05 21.67
N ASN A 35 5.78 -3.01 22.09
CA ASN A 35 4.69 -3.51 21.26
C ASN A 35 3.62 -2.45 20.95
N ARG A 36 3.29 -1.57 21.89
CA ARG A 36 2.35 -0.46 21.65
C ARG A 36 2.94 0.53 20.68
N HIS A 37 4.20 0.92 20.88
CA HIS A 37 4.88 1.85 20.00
C HIS A 37 5.02 1.32 18.58
N ARG A 38 5.33 0.04 18.41
CA ARG A 38 5.36 -0.61 17.08
C ARG A 38 4.00 -0.56 16.40
N LYS A 39 2.92 -0.91 17.11
CA LYS A 39 1.56 -0.83 16.54
C LYS A 39 1.20 0.57 16.09
N GLU A 40 1.50 1.60 16.89
CA GLU A 40 1.25 2.99 16.50
C GLU A 40 2.04 3.39 15.25
N LEU A 41 3.29 2.96 15.12
CA LEU A 41 4.10 3.21 13.93
C LEU A 41 3.55 2.48 12.70
N ASP A 42 3.11 1.23 12.86
CA ASP A 42 2.53 0.45 11.79
C ASP A 42 1.19 1.05 11.33
N ASP A 43 0.35 1.51 12.25
CA ASP A 43 -0.90 2.20 11.92
C ASP A 43 -0.66 3.53 11.20
N LYS A 44 0.33 4.33 11.64
CA LYS A 44 0.73 5.55 10.92
C LYS A 44 1.27 5.26 9.52
N LYS A 45 2.10 4.23 9.38
CA LYS A 45 2.58 3.78 8.07
C LYS A 45 1.44 3.34 7.16
N ARG A 46 0.53 2.52 7.67
CA ARG A 46 -0.64 2.06 6.92
C ARG A 46 -1.49 3.23 6.44
N LEU A 47 -1.77 4.20 7.32
CA LEU A 47 -2.53 5.40 6.96
C LEU A 47 -1.82 6.24 5.91
N PHE A 48 -0.50 6.43 6.04
CA PHE A 48 0.31 7.14 5.06
C PHE A 48 0.21 6.51 3.66
N PHE A 49 0.41 5.20 3.55
CA PHE A 49 0.30 4.52 2.26
C PHE A 49 -1.12 4.50 1.71
N LYS A 50 -2.14 4.39 2.59
CA LYS A 50 -3.54 4.55 2.18
C LYS A 50 -3.76 5.89 1.46
N VAL A 51 -3.29 7.00 2.05
CA VAL A 51 -3.45 8.34 1.47
C VAL A 51 -2.71 8.46 0.14
N LEU A 52 -1.48 7.93 0.05
CA LEU A 52 -0.72 7.94 -1.20
C LEU A 52 -1.40 7.13 -2.30
N LEU A 53 -1.91 5.94 -1.99
CA LEU A 53 -2.59 5.10 -2.96
C LEU A 53 -3.91 5.74 -3.43
N LEU A 54 -4.69 6.33 -2.53
CA LEU A 54 -5.92 7.04 -2.90
C LEU A 54 -5.61 8.21 -3.83
N HIS A 55 -4.58 8.98 -3.55
CA HIS A 55 -4.16 10.08 -4.42
C HIS A 55 -3.74 9.58 -5.80
N GLU A 56 -2.91 8.52 -5.87
CA GLU A 56 -2.49 7.90 -7.14
C GLU A 56 -3.67 7.33 -7.94
N ILE A 57 -4.64 6.73 -7.26
CA ILE A 57 -5.88 6.23 -7.87
C ILE A 57 -6.71 7.38 -8.45
N ASP A 58 -6.92 8.46 -7.69
CA ASP A 58 -7.68 9.62 -8.14
C ASP A 58 -7.02 10.30 -9.34
N GLU A 59 -5.70 10.49 -9.32
CA GLU A 59 -4.94 11.01 -10.45
C GLU A 59 -5.06 10.09 -11.67
N SER A 60 -4.96 8.79 -11.48
CA SER A 60 -5.09 7.79 -12.54
C SER A 60 -6.47 7.78 -13.17
N ILE A 61 -7.53 7.92 -12.37
CA ILE A 61 -8.91 8.03 -12.86
C ILE A 61 -9.05 9.28 -13.73
N GLU A 62 -8.51 10.43 -13.31
CA GLU A 62 -8.54 11.66 -14.10
C GLU A 62 -7.78 11.53 -15.41
N LEU A 63 -6.64 10.85 -15.43
CA LEU A 63 -5.86 10.58 -16.64
C LEU A 63 -6.61 9.66 -17.61
N LEU A 64 -7.39 8.71 -17.10
CA LEU A 64 -8.14 7.76 -17.90
C LEU A 64 -9.49 8.28 -18.40
N LYS A 65 -9.97 9.44 -17.92
CA LYS A 65 -11.20 10.06 -18.45
C LYS A 65 -11.05 10.34 -19.95
N PRO A 66 -12.10 10.11 -20.74
CA PRO A 66 -12.05 10.40 -22.17
C PRO A 66 -11.82 11.89 -22.38
N LYS A 67 -10.70 12.24 -23.01
CA LYS A 67 -10.42 13.58 -23.48
C LYS A 67 -10.56 13.55 -25.02
N GLU A 68 -11.36 14.41 -25.57
CA GLU A 68 -11.72 14.44 -27.00
C GLU A 68 -10.54 14.51 -27.98
N SER A 69 -9.31 14.81 -27.50
CA SER A 69 -8.15 15.07 -28.35
C SER A 69 -6.94 14.15 -28.15
N THR A 70 -6.98 13.16 -27.25
CA THR A 70 -5.81 12.34 -26.98
C THR A 70 -5.85 11.01 -27.73
N LEU A 71 -5.22 10.99 -28.91
CA LEU A 71 -4.93 9.77 -29.69
C LEU A 71 -3.79 8.95 -29.06
N ILE A 72 -3.00 9.54 -28.18
CA ILE A 72 -1.84 8.91 -27.53
C ILE A 72 -2.25 8.38 -26.17
N PRO A 73 -2.04 7.09 -25.88
CA PRO A 73 -2.32 6.55 -24.56
C PRO A 73 -1.40 7.17 -23.50
N LEU A 74 -1.95 7.43 -22.33
CA LEU A 74 -1.19 7.96 -21.20
C LEU A 74 -0.71 6.81 -20.33
N VAL A 75 0.51 6.90 -19.81
CA VAL A 75 1.05 5.96 -18.82
C VAL A 75 0.49 6.32 -17.46
N ILE A 76 -0.04 5.31 -16.76
CA ILE A 76 -0.62 5.47 -15.41
C ILE A 76 0.51 5.45 -14.38
N PRO A 77 0.56 6.40 -13.42
CA PRO A 77 1.56 6.40 -12.37
C PRO A 77 1.40 5.18 -11.45
N VAL A 78 2.53 4.66 -10.97
CA VAL A 78 2.61 3.51 -10.05
C VAL A 78 3.59 3.76 -8.90
N SER A 79 3.94 5.00 -8.63
CA SER A 79 4.97 5.38 -7.67
C SER A 79 4.59 5.09 -6.22
N ALA A 80 3.33 5.27 -5.85
CA ALA A 80 2.82 4.93 -4.53
C ALA A 80 2.83 3.42 -4.31
N TRP A 81 2.43 2.65 -5.33
CA TRP A 81 2.50 1.20 -5.31
C TRP A 81 3.92 0.69 -5.15
N ASP A 82 4.85 1.17 -5.96
CA ASP A 82 6.26 0.78 -5.89
C ASP A 82 6.86 1.10 -4.52
N SER A 83 6.53 2.25 -3.95
CA SER A 83 6.96 2.65 -2.62
C SER A 83 6.39 1.72 -1.54
N LEU A 84 5.12 1.34 -1.65
CA LEU A 84 4.46 0.40 -0.75
C LEU A 84 5.13 -0.97 -0.76
N VAL A 85 5.37 -1.52 -1.96
CA VAL A 85 5.99 -2.85 -2.15
C VAL A 85 7.44 -2.83 -1.65
N ASN A 86 8.24 -1.85 -2.07
CA ASN A 86 9.66 -1.76 -1.73
C ASN A 86 9.91 -1.51 -0.23
N SER A 87 8.97 -0.84 0.46
CA SER A 87 9.06 -0.63 1.91
C SER A 87 8.62 -1.84 2.74
N GLY A 88 8.07 -2.89 2.12
CA GLY A 88 7.47 -4.03 2.80
C GLY A 88 6.16 -3.72 3.52
N ALA A 89 5.59 -2.52 3.31
CA ALA A 89 4.39 -2.07 4.01
C ALA A 89 3.10 -2.79 3.55
N MET A 90 3.16 -3.61 2.50
CA MET A 90 2.06 -4.51 2.10
C MET A 90 1.58 -5.41 3.25
N ALA A 91 2.49 -5.84 4.13
CA ALA A 91 2.17 -6.67 5.29
C ALA A 91 1.30 -5.95 6.36
N LEU A 92 1.15 -4.63 6.27
CA LEU A 92 0.31 -3.84 7.16
C LEU A 92 -1.17 -3.83 6.76
N PHE A 93 -1.48 -4.29 5.55
CA PHE A 93 -2.84 -4.38 5.02
C PHE A 93 -3.41 -5.79 5.23
N ALA A 94 -4.74 -5.91 5.28
CA ALA A 94 -5.38 -7.21 5.33
C ALA A 94 -5.07 -8.03 4.07
N HIS A 95 -5.09 -9.34 4.18
CA HIS A 95 -4.69 -10.25 3.11
C HIS A 95 -5.50 -10.06 1.82
N ASP A 96 -6.80 -9.92 1.95
CA ASP A 96 -7.74 -9.64 0.84
C ASP A 96 -7.47 -8.28 0.17
N GLN A 97 -7.18 -7.25 0.96
CA GLN A 97 -6.78 -5.93 0.47
C GLN A 97 -5.47 -5.99 -0.31
N SER A 98 -4.48 -6.73 0.22
CA SER A 98 -3.18 -6.91 -0.43
C SER A 98 -3.33 -7.64 -1.78
N ILE A 99 -4.18 -8.67 -1.85
CA ILE A 99 -4.47 -9.38 -3.10
C ILE A 99 -5.13 -8.45 -4.11
N GLN A 100 -6.14 -7.70 -3.69
CA GLN A 100 -6.86 -6.81 -4.60
C GLN A 100 -5.98 -5.67 -5.11
N MET A 101 -5.14 -5.07 -4.24
CA MET A 101 -4.14 -4.10 -4.66
C MET A 101 -3.20 -4.70 -5.70
N SER A 102 -2.62 -5.87 -5.42
CA SER A 102 -1.71 -6.56 -6.32
C SER A 102 -2.34 -6.87 -7.68
N ASP A 103 -3.59 -7.35 -7.70
CA ASP A 103 -4.31 -7.63 -8.94
C ASP A 103 -4.62 -6.34 -9.72
N THR A 104 -5.04 -5.27 -9.05
CA THR A 104 -5.29 -3.98 -9.68
C THR A 104 -4.01 -3.43 -10.33
N TYR A 105 -2.91 -3.39 -9.57
CA TYR A 105 -1.64 -2.86 -10.09
C TYR A 105 -1.00 -3.75 -11.16
N SER A 106 -1.21 -5.05 -11.15
CA SER A 106 -0.79 -5.92 -12.26
C SER A 106 -1.53 -5.60 -13.57
N GLN A 107 -2.80 -5.21 -13.51
CA GLN A 107 -3.54 -4.73 -14.69
C GLN A 107 -3.02 -3.37 -15.18
N ILE A 108 -2.64 -2.48 -14.26
CA ILE A 108 -2.03 -1.19 -14.60
C ILE A 108 -0.68 -1.39 -15.29
N LEU A 109 0.17 -2.23 -14.74
CA LEU A 109 1.48 -2.54 -15.35
C LEU A 109 1.32 -3.14 -16.74
N ARG A 110 0.34 -4.02 -16.92
CA ARG A 110 0.01 -4.55 -18.25
C ARG A 110 -0.46 -3.46 -19.21
N TYR A 111 -1.34 -2.56 -18.76
CA TYR A 111 -1.79 -1.42 -19.56
C TYR A 111 -0.62 -0.52 -19.94
N ASN A 112 0.24 -0.15 -18.98
CA ASN A 112 1.40 0.69 -19.21
C ASN A 112 2.35 0.08 -20.23
N TYR A 113 2.61 -1.23 -20.15
CA TYR A 113 3.41 -1.94 -21.13
C TYR A 113 2.86 -1.83 -22.55
N ILE A 114 1.52 -1.97 -22.73
CA ILE A 114 0.87 -1.83 -24.03
C ILE A 114 0.94 -0.36 -24.48
N ALA A 115 0.65 0.59 -23.58
CA ALA A 115 0.66 2.02 -23.86
C ALA A 115 2.05 2.50 -24.32
N GLU A 116 3.11 2.08 -23.63
CA GLU A 116 4.50 2.41 -24.00
C GLU A 116 4.86 1.87 -25.41
N ARG A 117 4.49 0.63 -25.70
CA ARG A 117 4.69 0.05 -27.04
C ARG A 117 3.99 0.85 -28.12
N VAL A 118 2.73 1.23 -27.89
CA VAL A 118 1.97 2.05 -28.83
C VAL A 118 2.65 3.42 -29.03
N ILE A 119 3.12 4.03 -27.92
CA ILE A 119 3.85 5.30 -27.99
C ILE A 119 5.14 5.15 -28.80
N GLU A 120 5.89 4.07 -28.60
CA GLU A 120 7.12 3.80 -29.37
C GLU A 120 6.84 3.60 -30.85
N ASP A 121 5.81 2.84 -31.20
CA ASP A 121 5.42 2.58 -32.59
C ASP A 121 4.92 3.86 -33.26
N ILE A 122 4.16 4.69 -32.53
CA ILE A 122 3.75 6.03 -33.00
C ILE A 122 4.97 6.90 -33.28
N LYS A 123 5.95 6.93 -32.35
CA LYS A 123 7.19 7.72 -32.57
C LYS A 123 7.95 7.25 -33.79
N LYS A 124 8.14 5.94 -33.97
CA LYS A 124 8.78 5.35 -35.15
C LYS A 124 8.04 5.71 -36.43
N PHE A 125 6.70 5.64 -36.40
CA PHE A 125 5.86 5.93 -37.56
C PHE A 125 5.91 7.41 -37.96
N ILE A 126 5.86 8.34 -37.00
CA ILE A 126 5.99 9.79 -37.23
C ILE A 126 7.38 10.13 -37.77
N ILE A 127 8.43 9.47 -37.29
CA ILE A 127 9.80 9.71 -37.75
C ILE A 127 10.01 9.17 -39.18
N CYS A 128 9.40 8.06 -39.54
CA CYS A 128 9.61 7.40 -40.82
C CYS A 128 8.66 7.83 -41.94
N ASN A 129 7.47 8.36 -41.59
CA ASN A 129 6.44 8.69 -42.57
C ASN A 129 5.67 9.96 -42.15
N THR A 130 5.45 10.84 -43.11
CA THR A 130 4.57 12.02 -43.01
C THR A 130 3.06 11.66 -42.96
N ILE A 131 2.69 10.45 -42.58
CA ILE A 131 1.33 9.90 -42.69
C ILE A 131 0.62 10.00 -41.34
N SER A 132 -0.69 10.24 -41.33
CA SER A 132 -1.49 10.37 -40.13
C SER A 132 -1.59 9.03 -39.38
N LEU A 133 -1.70 9.08 -38.03
CA LEU A 133 -1.78 7.94 -37.13
C LEU A 133 -2.96 7.01 -37.47
N GLU A 134 -4.04 7.57 -38.02
CA GLU A 134 -5.27 6.86 -38.38
C GLU A 134 -5.07 5.85 -39.51
N GLU A 135 -4.00 6.01 -40.30
CA GLU A 135 -3.67 5.15 -41.43
C GLU A 135 -2.78 3.93 -41.04
N SER A 136 -2.37 3.82 -39.77
CA SER A 136 -1.61 2.67 -39.31
C SER A 136 -2.53 1.43 -39.17
N PRO A 137 -2.24 0.32 -39.86
CA PRO A 137 -3.07 -0.89 -39.81
C PRO A 137 -3.11 -1.56 -38.42
N LEU A 138 -2.16 -1.22 -37.55
CA LEU A 138 -2.07 -1.76 -36.17
C LEU A 138 -2.86 -0.93 -35.16
N TYR A 139 -3.10 0.35 -35.43
CA TYR A 139 -3.76 1.28 -34.51
C TYR A 139 -5.16 0.81 -34.06
N PRO A 140 -6.06 0.34 -34.93
CA PRO A 140 -7.39 -0.10 -34.52
C PRO A 140 -7.36 -1.28 -33.52
N THR A 141 -6.43 -2.22 -33.71
CA THR A 141 -6.31 -3.41 -32.84
C THR A 141 -5.79 -3.02 -31.46
N PHE A 142 -4.75 -2.18 -31.39
CA PHE A 142 -4.23 -1.69 -30.13
C PHE A 142 -5.23 -0.80 -29.39
N LYS A 143 -5.99 0.01 -30.11
CA LYS A 143 -7.02 0.87 -29.51
C LYS A 143 -8.09 0.06 -28.80
N ASP A 144 -8.61 -1.00 -29.45
CA ASP A 144 -9.64 -1.85 -28.84
C ASP A 144 -9.13 -2.55 -27.57
N ASP A 145 -7.91 -3.07 -27.57
CA ASP A 145 -7.29 -3.70 -26.41
C ASP A 145 -7.02 -2.70 -25.28
N LEU A 146 -6.59 -1.49 -25.61
CA LEU A 146 -6.38 -0.42 -24.63
C LEU A 146 -7.70 0.02 -24.01
N ASP A 147 -8.74 0.23 -24.82
CA ASP A 147 -10.05 0.68 -24.32
C ASP A 147 -10.70 -0.40 -23.42
N LYS A 148 -10.59 -1.69 -23.76
CA LYS A 148 -11.05 -2.80 -22.92
C LYS A 148 -10.27 -2.88 -21.60
N THR A 149 -8.96 -2.74 -21.67
CA THR A 149 -8.10 -2.79 -20.46
C THR A 149 -8.34 -1.57 -19.57
N LYS A 150 -8.51 -0.38 -20.16
CA LYS A 150 -8.87 0.85 -19.48
C LYS A 150 -10.18 0.73 -18.72
N ALA A 151 -11.24 0.18 -19.35
CA ALA A 151 -12.53 -0.03 -18.70
C ALA A 151 -12.40 -0.97 -17.47
N LYS A 152 -11.61 -2.03 -17.57
CA LYS A 152 -11.33 -2.94 -16.44
C LYS A 152 -10.57 -2.25 -15.31
N ILE A 153 -9.58 -1.42 -15.62
CA ILE A 153 -8.81 -0.68 -14.62
C ILE A 153 -9.70 0.30 -13.88
N LEU A 154 -10.55 1.05 -14.60
CA LEU A 154 -11.48 2.00 -13.98
C LEU A 154 -12.44 1.33 -13.00
N LEU A 155 -12.97 0.15 -13.35
CA LEU A 155 -13.80 -0.65 -12.44
C LEU A 155 -13.02 -1.06 -11.19
N LYS A 156 -11.82 -1.59 -11.35
CA LYS A 156 -10.97 -2.02 -10.23
C LYS A 156 -10.52 -0.87 -9.34
N PHE A 157 -10.27 0.30 -9.90
CA PHE A 157 -10.00 1.49 -9.11
C PHE A 157 -11.18 1.91 -8.25
N GLY A 158 -12.40 1.81 -8.75
CA GLY A 158 -13.61 2.05 -7.96
C GLY A 158 -13.70 1.11 -6.75
N GLU A 159 -13.53 -0.17 -6.98
CA GLU A 159 -13.54 -1.20 -5.92
C GLU A 159 -12.41 -1.02 -4.90
N LEU A 160 -11.18 -0.77 -5.36
CA LEU A 160 -10.03 -0.58 -4.49
C LEU A 160 -10.14 0.72 -3.67
N ARG A 161 -10.62 1.79 -4.28
CA ARG A 161 -10.88 3.06 -3.60
C ARG A 161 -11.85 2.87 -2.44
N GLU A 162 -13.00 2.24 -2.69
CA GLU A 162 -14.01 1.97 -1.67
C GLU A 162 -13.42 1.16 -0.50
N GLN A 163 -12.63 0.13 -0.80
CA GLN A 163 -11.97 -0.64 0.26
C GLN A 163 -10.94 0.17 1.05
N LEU A 164 -10.14 1.00 0.37
CA LEU A 164 -9.16 1.85 1.05
C LEU A 164 -9.85 2.91 1.92
N GLU A 165 -10.97 3.47 1.52
CA GLU A 165 -11.73 4.44 2.30
C GLU A 165 -12.27 3.84 3.60
N THR A 166 -12.61 2.54 3.62
CA THR A 166 -13.06 1.85 4.85
C THR A 166 -11.93 1.62 5.87
N ILE A 167 -10.67 1.67 5.44
CA ILE A 167 -9.52 1.58 6.34
C ILE A 167 -9.43 2.88 7.16
N GLY A 168 -9.59 2.82 8.44
CA GLY A 168 -9.48 3.97 9.36
C GLY A 168 -10.79 4.43 9.98
N ASN A 169 -11.94 4.15 9.37
CA ASN A 169 -13.23 4.45 10.01
C ASN A 169 -13.49 3.55 11.24
N HIS A 170 -12.79 2.45 11.39
CA HIS A 170 -12.83 1.59 12.58
C HIS A 170 -11.90 2.06 13.71
N GLY A 171 -10.92 2.93 13.43
CA GLY A 171 -9.99 3.46 14.44
C GLY A 171 -10.53 4.68 15.19
N GLU A 172 -11.38 5.48 14.58
CA GLU A 172 -11.99 6.65 15.21
C GLU A 172 -13.07 6.29 16.25
N LEU A 173 -13.75 5.14 16.07
CA LEU A 173 -14.79 4.65 17.02
C LEU A 173 -14.22 4.12 18.35
N ILE A 174 -12.91 3.92 18.46
CA ILE A 174 -12.26 3.39 19.69
C ILE A 174 -11.68 4.52 20.55
N MET A 175 -11.59 5.75 20.05
CA MET A 175 -11.04 6.90 20.80
C MET A 175 -12.12 7.72 21.53
N GLU A 176 -13.39 7.40 21.39
CA GLU A 176 -14.51 8.11 22.08
C GLU A 176 -15.10 7.36 23.28
N ASN A 177 -14.45 6.29 23.79
CA ASN A 177 -14.91 5.62 25.03
C ASN A 177 -13.79 5.59 26.09
#